data_2a8fdcd31ee89b64777794e2a7166bc0
#
_entry.id   2a8fdcd31ee89b64777794e2a7166bc0
#
_cell.length_a   1.000
_cell.length_b   1.000
_cell.length_c   1.000
_cell.angle_alpha   90.00
_cell.angle_beta   90.00
_cell.angle_gamma   90.00
#
_symmetry.space_group_name_H-M   'P 1'
#
loop_
_entity.id
_entity.type
_entity.pdbx_description
1 polymer ?
#
loop_
_entity_poly.entity_id
_entity_poly.type
_entity_poly.pdbx_seq_one_letter_code
_entity_poly.pdbx_strand_id
1 'polypeptide(L)'
;MKTVCNIFCSVFALCTVFFTSCVTAADYDFSAIDASLSSGDYEGIYQVLETDSSVLYSSHDEVLYNLDRGLISHYSEDYSRSNEELTVAEQKIYEFFSKSITQSISSFLINDTVIDYAGELYEDIYTNIFMALNYIHQGNIEDAFVEIRRF
;
A
#
# COMPACT_ATOMS: atom_id res chain seq x y z
N MET A 1 41.38 -26.17 -33.23
CA MET A 1 40.71 -26.71 -32.01
C MET A 1 40.90 -25.82 -30.78
N LYS A 2 42.07 -25.26 -30.51
CA LYS A 2 42.32 -24.39 -29.33
C LYS A 2 41.56 -23.04 -29.38
N THR A 3 41.38 -22.44 -30.57
CA THR A 3 40.71 -21.15 -30.74
C THR A 3 39.19 -21.22 -30.49
N VAL A 4 38.53 -22.31 -30.90
CA VAL A 4 37.11 -22.53 -30.68
C VAL A 4 36.80 -22.79 -29.19
N CYS A 5 37.69 -23.50 -28.49
CA CYS A 5 37.58 -23.76 -27.05
C CYS A 5 37.68 -22.45 -26.23
N ASN A 6 38.58 -21.53 -26.62
CA ASN A 6 38.71 -20.24 -25.95
C ASN A 6 37.51 -19.34 -26.15
N ILE A 7 36.88 -19.33 -27.34
CA ILE A 7 35.66 -18.55 -27.60
C ILE A 7 34.48 -19.10 -26.77
N PHE A 8 34.34 -20.43 -26.70
CA PHE A 8 33.29 -21.07 -25.90
C PHE A 8 33.44 -20.79 -24.38
N CYS A 9 34.68 -20.83 -23.88
CA CYS A 9 34.99 -20.48 -22.48
C CYS A 9 34.72 -19.00 -22.16
N SER A 10 35.04 -18.08 -23.08
CA SER A 10 34.74 -16.64 -22.93
C SER A 10 33.24 -16.34 -22.94
N VAL A 11 32.47 -16.99 -23.81
CA VAL A 11 31.00 -16.80 -23.89
C VAL A 11 30.35 -17.38 -22.64
N PHE A 12 30.79 -18.52 -22.15
CA PHE A 12 30.30 -19.13 -20.92
C PHE A 12 30.59 -18.27 -19.68
N ALA A 13 31.79 -17.70 -19.58
CA ALA A 13 32.17 -16.79 -18.51
C ALA A 13 31.36 -15.47 -18.54
N LEU A 14 30.99 -14.98 -19.74
CA LEU A 14 30.15 -13.79 -19.88
C LEU A 14 28.70 -14.08 -19.47
N CYS A 15 28.16 -15.27 -19.76
CA CYS A 15 26.80 -15.67 -19.34
C CYS A 15 26.68 -15.84 -17.82
N THR A 16 27.72 -16.26 -17.11
CA THR A 16 27.63 -16.44 -15.65
C THR A 16 27.57 -15.12 -14.86
N VAL A 17 28.03 -14.01 -15.45
CA VAL A 17 27.98 -12.68 -14.81
C VAL A 17 26.57 -12.09 -14.82
N PHE A 18 25.70 -12.50 -15.76
CA PHE A 18 24.32 -12.02 -15.85
C PHE A 18 23.35 -12.69 -14.86
N PHE A 19 23.72 -13.81 -14.25
CA PHE A 19 22.83 -14.54 -13.33
C PHE A 19 22.98 -14.15 -11.84
N THR A 20 23.87 -13.23 -11.49
CA THR A 20 24.11 -12.83 -10.09
C THR A 20 23.36 -11.58 -9.65
N SER A 21 22.47 -11.02 -10.48
CA SER A 21 21.58 -9.91 -10.10
C SER A 21 20.20 -10.40 -9.64
N CYS A 22 20.15 -11.41 -8.77
CA CYS A 22 19.01 -11.54 -7.90
C CYS A 22 19.21 -10.54 -6.76
N VAL A 23 18.75 -9.30 -6.95
CA VAL A 23 18.56 -8.37 -5.83
C VAL A 23 17.43 -8.99 -5.02
N THR A 24 17.78 -9.69 -3.94
CA THR A 24 16.81 -10.00 -2.90
C THR A 24 16.37 -8.65 -2.35
N ALA A 25 15.09 -8.26 -2.57
CA ALA A 25 14.48 -7.19 -1.81
C ALA A 25 14.76 -7.51 -0.34
N ALA A 26 15.34 -6.57 0.40
CA ALA A 26 15.53 -6.74 1.82
C ALA A 26 14.16 -7.00 2.43
N ASP A 27 13.98 -8.15 3.06
CA ASP A 27 12.74 -8.51 3.71
C ASP A 27 12.60 -7.56 4.92
N TYR A 28 11.54 -6.75 4.94
CA TYR A 28 11.31 -5.84 6.06
C TYR A 28 11.00 -6.66 7.32
N ASP A 29 11.67 -6.33 8.43
CA ASP A 29 11.43 -6.99 9.72
C ASP A 29 10.18 -6.42 10.42
N PHE A 30 9.05 -7.09 10.27
CA PHE A 30 7.78 -6.71 10.88
C PHE A 30 7.69 -6.98 12.38
N SER A 31 8.74 -7.53 13.03
CA SER A 31 8.69 -7.93 14.43
C SER A 31 8.33 -6.79 15.41
N ALA A 32 8.76 -5.56 15.10
CA ALA A 32 8.42 -4.38 15.89
C ALA A 32 6.92 -4.03 15.78
N ILE A 33 6.36 -4.08 14.58
CA ILE A 33 4.92 -3.87 14.33
C ILE A 33 4.10 -4.94 15.04
N ASP A 34 4.49 -6.22 14.92
CA ASP A 34 3.80 -7.35 15.58
C ASP A 34 3.83 -7.22 17.12
N ALA A 35 4.95 -6.78 17.70
CA ALA A 35 5.06 -6.53 19.12
C ALA A 35 4.15 -5.38 19.57
N SER A 36 4.11 -4.28 18.81
CA SER A 36 3.23 -3.13 19.10
C SER A 36 1.76 -3.50 18.95
N LEU A 37 1.37 -4.25 17.91
CA LEU A 37 0.01 -4.80 17.77
C LEU A 37 -0.38 -5.67 18.97
N SER A 38 0.51 -6.55 19.41
CA SER A 38 0.28 -7.46 20.54
C SER A 38 0.13 -6.72 21.87
N SER A 39 0.79 -5.57 22.02
CA SER A 39 0.72 -4.73 23.23
C SER A 39 -0.38 -3.66 23.18
N GLY A 40 -1.01 -3.44 22.00
CA GLY A 40 -1.98 -2.36 21.79
C GLY A 40 -1.34 -0.97 21.64
N ASP A 41 -0.04 -0.91 21.33
CA ASP A 41 0.67 0.34 21.08
C ASP A 41 0.44 0.80 19.62
N TYR A 42 -0.78 1.24 19.34
CA TYR A 42 -1.16 1.68 17.99
C TYR A 42 -0.48 2.99 17.57
N GLU A 43 -0.21 3.89 18.53
CA GLU A 43 0.53 5.12 18.21
C GLU A 43 1.98 4.80 17.82
N GLY A 44 2.62 3.82 18.46
CA GLY A 44 3.94 3.33 18.06
C GLY A 44 3.94 2.78 16.63
N ILE A 45 2.88 2.03 16.25
CA ILE A 45 2.72 1.54 14.86
C ILE A 45 2.57 2.72 13.89
N TYR A 46 1.73 3.71 14.22
CA TYR A 46 1.54 4.88 13.35
C TYR A 46 2.87 5.58 13.06
N GLN A 47 3.73 5.75 14.07
CA GLN A 47 5.06 6.35 13.91
C GLN A 47 5.98 5.50 13.02
N VAL A 48 5.90 4.17 13.11
CA VAL A 48 6.65 3.27 12.22
C VAL A 48 6.17 3.41 10.78
N LEU A 49 4.85 3.41 10.53
CA LEU A 49 4.28 3.58 9.19
C LEU A 49 4.72 4.91 8.56
N GLU A 50 4.83 5.97 9.36
CA GLU A 50 5.28 7.28 8.88
C GLU A 50 6.79 7.30 8.59
N THR A 51 7.60 6.79 9.52
CA THR A 51 9.07 6.82 9.44
C THR A 51 9.60 5.91 8.34
N ASP A 52 9.05 4.70 8.23
CA ASP A 52 9.50 3.65 7.33
C ASP A 52 8.65 3.58 6.04
N SER A 53 7.83 4.59 5.80
CA SER A 53 6.88 4.62 4.66
C SER A 53 7.53 4.28 3.33
N SER A 54 8.74 4.80 3.06
CA SER A 54 9.45 4.56 1.80
C SER A 54 9.99 3.13 1.63
N VAL A 55 10.04 2.35 2.72
CA VAL A 55 10.46 0.95 2.72
C VAL A 55 9.25 0.03 2.68
N LEU A 56 8.17 0.40 3.38
CA LEU A 56 6.94 -0.37 3.49
C LEU A 56 6.05 -0.23 2.25
N TYR A 57 6.04 0.95 1.63
CA TYR A 57 5.16 1.26 0.51
C TYR A 57 5.94 1.76 -0.69
N SER A 58 5.54 1.35 -1.88
CA SER A 58 6.03 1.92 -3.12
C SER A 58 5.32 3.25 -3.42
N SER A 59 5.81 3.98 -4.43
CA SER A 59 5.12 5.20 -4.89
C SER A 59 3.74 4.94 -5.52
N HIS A 60 3.37 3.68 -5.72
CA HIS A 60 2.08 3.24 -6.28
C HIS A 60 1.10 2.75 -5.22
N ASP A 61 1.51 2.72 -3.94
CA ASP A 61 0.72 2.18 -2.83
C ASP A 61 0.08 3.28 -1.96
N GLU A 62 -0.18 4.47 -2.52
CA GLU A 62 -0.74 5.60 -1.78
C GLU A 62 -2.07 5.28 -1.11
N VAL A 63 -2.93 4.48 -1.75
CA VAL A 63 -4.20 4.02 -1.17
C VAL A 63 -3.92 3.18 0.07
N LEU A 64 -3.09 2.14 -0.06
CA LEU A 64 -2.76 1.23 1.04
C LEU A 64 -2.13 1.98 2.22
N TYR A 65 -1.19 2.87 1.95
CA TYR A 65 -0.56 3.70 2.97
C TYR A 65 -1.56 4.51 3.81
N ASN A 66 -2.54 5.15 3.15
CA ASN A 66 -3.53 5.94 3.87
C ASN A 66 -4.59 5.06 4.56
N LEU A 67 -4.94 3.90 4.00
CA LEU A 67 -5.82 2.92 4.65
C LEU A 67 -5.20 2.41 5.96
N ASP A 68 -3.95 1.99 5.94
CA ASP A 68 -3.25 1.46 7.11
C ASP A 68 -3.14 2.54 8.20
N ARG A 69 -2.75 3.77 7.86
CA ARG A 69 -2.68 4.88 8.81
C ARG A 69 -4.05 5.24 9.37
N GLY A 70 -5.08 5.25 8.54
CA GLY A 70 -6.45 5.51 8.96
C GLY A 70 -6.94 4.47 9.95
N LEU A 71 -6.70 3.18 9.68
CA LEU A 71 -7.07 2.09 10.59
C LEU A 71 -6.31 2.15 11.90
N ILE A 72 -5.01 2.35 11.86
CA ILE A 72 -4.19 2.45 13.09
C ILE A 72 -4.60 3.67 13.92
N SER A 73 -4.93 4.80 13.29
CA SER A 73 -5.47 5.98 13.99
C SER A 73 -6.83 5.69 14.63
N HIS A 74 -7.70 4.91 13.99
CA HIS A 74 -8.96 4.47 14.58
C HIS A 74 -8.72 3.67 15.88
N TYR A 75 -7.81 2.68 15.83
CA TYR A 75 -7.48 1.84 16.99
C TYR A 75 -6.73 2.59 18.08
N SER A 76 -6.02 3.68 17.76
CA SER A 76 -5.44 4.60 18.75
C SER A 76 -6.44 5.61 19.32
N GLU A 77 -7.72 5.51 18.94
CA GLU A 77 -8.82 6.40 19.34
C GLU A 77 -8.66 7.85 18.84
N ASP A 78 -7.73 8.10 17.92
CA ASP A 78 -7.61 9.37 17.21
C ASP A 78 -8.54 9.40 15.98
N TYR A 79 -9.83 9.49 16.26
CA TYR A 79 -10.88 9.42 15.23
C TYR A 79 -10.83 10.56 14.21
N SER A 80 -10.29 11.72 14.61
CA SER A 80 -10.12 12.85 13.69
C SER A 80 -9.04 12.56 12.66
N ARG A 81 -7.86 12.14 13.10
CA ARG A 81 -6.77 11.73 12.22
C ARG A 81 -7.16 10.54 11.35
N SER A 82 -7.88 9.56 11.93
CA SER A 82 -8.40 8.43 11.17
C SER A 82 -9.31 8.90 10.02
N ASN A 83 -10.24 9.82 10.25
CA ASN A 83 -11.11 10.36 9.20
C ASN A 83 -10.31 11.14 8.13
N GLU A 84 -9.28 11.88 8.51
CA GLU A 84 -8.42 12.60 7.56
C GLU A 84 -7.70 11.62 6.62
N GLU A 85 -7.07 10.58 7.17
CA GLU A 85 -6.33 9.58 6.39
C GLU A 85 -7.28 8.74 5.50
N LEU A 86 -8.41 8.29 6.04
CA LEU A 86 -9.40 7.51 5.30
C LEU A 86 -10.06 8.34 4.18
N THR A 87 -10.26 9.63 4.39
CA THR A 87 -10.75 10.54 3.33
C THR A 87 -9.75 10.63 2.18
N VAL A 88 -8.44 10.69 2.48
CA VAL A 88 -7.40 10.68 1.43
C VAL A 88 -7.41 9.34 0.68
N ALA A 89 -7.52 8.22 1.40
CA ALA A 89 -7.62 6.89 0.79
C ALA A 89 -8.82 6.80 -0.17
N GLU A 90 -10.01 7.22 0.26
CA GLU A 90 -11.24 7.24 -0.57
C GLU A 90 -11.06 8.08 -1.85
N GLN A 91 -10.48 9.28 -1.72
CA GLN A 91 -10.20 10.14 -2.86
C GLN A 91 -9.25 9.49 -3.87
N LYS A 92 -8.21 8.81 -3.37
CA LYS A 92 -7.25 8.09 -4.21
C LYS A 92 -7.85 6.85 -4.89
N ILE A 93 -8.68 6.08 -4.17
CA ILE A 93 -9.46 4.97 -4.73
C ILE A 93 -10.27 5.47 -5.93
N TYR A 94 -11.03 6.56 -5.76
CA TYR A 94 -11.84 7.15 -6.83
C TYR A 94 -10.99 7.67 -8.00
N GLU A 95 -9.88 8.34 -7.72
CA GLU A 95 -8.95 8.86 -8.74
C GLU A 95 -8.37 7.72 -9.57
N PHE A 96 -7.80 6.69 -8.93
CA PHE A 96 -7.12 5.59 -9.61
C PHE A 96 -8.11 4.66 -10.34
N PHE A 97 -9.29 4.43 -9.76
CA PHE A 97 -10.35 3.71 -10.44
C PHE A 97 -10.78 4.43 -11.73
N SER A 98 -10.95 5.75 -11.69
CA SER A 98 -11.30 6.57 -12.85
C SER A 98 -10.20 6.57 -13.92
N LYS A 99 -8.92 6.58 -13.51
CA LYS A 99 -7.77 6.45 -14.41
C LYS A 99 -7.72 5.06 -15.06
N SER A 100 -7.97 3.99 -14.30
CA SER A 100 -7.90 2.61 -14.81
C SER A 100 -8.91 2.36 -15.92
N ILE A 101 -10.11 2.94 -15.84
CA ILE A 101 -11.13 2.85 -16.88
C ILE A 101 -10.63 3.51 -18.19
N THR A 102 -9.95 4.66 -18.09
CA THR A 102 -9.42 5.37 -19.25
C THR A 102 -8.16 4.73 -19.83
N GLN A 103 -7.34 4.09 -19.02
CA GLN A 103 -6.10 3.44 -19.43
C GLN A 103 -6.29 2.02 -19.96
N SER A 104 -7.32 1.28 -19.53
CA SER A 104 -7.59 -0.08 -20.01
C SER A 104 -7.85 -0.16 -21.52
N ILE A 105 -8.10 0.96 -22.19
CA ILE A 105 -8.23 1.05 -23.64
C ILE A 105 -6.85 1.04 -24.34
N SER A 106 -5.76 1.37 -23.67
CA SER A 106 -4.42 1.51 -24.26
C SER A 106 -3.34 0.56 -23.70
N SER A 107 -3.63 -0.22 -22.65
CA SER A 107 -2.59 -0.84 -21.80
C SER A 107 -2.49 -2.35 -21.82
N PHE A 108 -2.65 -3.00 -22.98
CA PHE A 108 -2.33 -4.43 -23.13
C PHE A 108 -0.81 -4.76 -22.95
N LEU A 109 0.03 -3.78 -22.60
CA LEU A 109 1.49 -3.92 -22.56
C LEU A 109 2.17 -3.33 -21.30
N ILE A 110 1.42 -2.94 -20.26
CA ILE A 110 2.01 -2.34 -19.06
C ILE A 110 2.18 -3.42 -17.98
N ASN A 111 3.38 -3.48 -17.39
CA ASN A 111 3.69 -4.36 -16.29
C ASN A 111 2.96 -3.91 -15.02
N ASP A 112 2.36 -4.83 -14.24
CA ASP A 112 1.61 -4.55 -13.01
C ASP A 112 2.37 -3.72 -11.96
N THR A 113 3.71 -3.73 -12.00
CA THR A 113 4.55 -2.93 -11.08
C THR A 113 4.56 -1.43 -11.37
N VAL A 114 3.89 -0.97 -12.41
CA VAL A 114 3.82 0.45 -12.84
C VAL A 114 2.41 1.03 -12.66
N ILE A 115 1.46 0.23 -12.16
CA ILE A 115 0.07 0.63 -12.00
C ILE A 115 -0.15 1.01 -10.53
N ASP A 116 -0.76 2.19 -10.31
CA ASP A 116 -1.16 2.63 -8.99
C ASP A 116 -2.18 1.64 -8.40
N TYR A 117 -1.99 1.24 -7.14
CA TYR A 117 -2.95 0.41 -6.43
C TYR A 117 -4.24 1.21 -6.20
N ALA A 118 -5.32 0.80 -6.85
CA ALA A 118 -6.60 1.50 -6.83
C ALA A 118 -7.50 1.11 -5.65
N GLY A 119 -7.07 0.19 -4.79
CA GLY A 119 -7.91 -0.41 -3.76
C GLY A 119 -8.87 -1.47 -4.31
N GLU A 120 -9.37 -2.30 -3.41
CA GLU A 120 -10.38 -3.32 -3.69
C GLU A 120 -11.77 -2.81 -3.27
N LEU A 121 -12.83 -3.33 -3.89
CA LEU A 121 -14.19 -2.91 -3.56
C LEU A 121 -14.53 -3.02 -2.06
N TYR A 122 -14.02 -4.05 -1.39
CA TYR A 122 -14.26 -4.22 0.05
C TYR A 122 -13.51 -3.19 0.89
N GLU A 123 -12.34 -2.69 0.44
CA GLU A 123 -11.58 -1.65 1.13
C GLU A 123 -12.30 -0.31 1.08
N ASP A 124 -12.90 0.04 -0.06
CA ASP A 124 -13.75 1.21 -0.21
C ASP A 124 -14.95 1.16 0.75
N ILE A 125 -15.64 0.01 0.81
CA ILE A 125 -16.74 -0.20 1.76
C ILE A 125 -16.27 -0.08 3.21
N TYR A 126 -15.15 -0.72 3.59
CA TYR A 126 -14.60 -0.63 4.94
C TYR A 126 -14.16 0.78 5.30
N THR A 127 -13.63 1.54 4.36
CA THR A 127 -13.27 2.95 4.56
C THR A 127 -14.47 3.75 5.07
N ASN A 128 -15.60 3.64 4.40
CA ASN A 128 -16.84 4.32 4.81
C ASN A 128 -17.38 3.79 6.16
N ILE A 129 -17.26 2.48 6.43
CA ILE A 129 -17.66 1.89 7.72
C ILE A 129 -16.83 2.48 8.86
N PHE A 130 -15.49 2.53 8.72
CA PHE A 130 -14.62 3.07 9.75
C PHE A 130 -14.81 4.58 9.95
N MET A 131 -15.02 5.35 8.88
CA MET A 131 -15.39 6.77 9.00
C MET A 131 -16.72 6.96 9.74
N ALA A 132 -17.72 6.16 9.44
CA ALA A 132 -19.00 6.21 10.18
C ALA A 132 -18.81 5.87 11.67
N LEU A 133 -18.01 4.83 12.01
CA LEU A 133 -17.68 4.50 13.39
C LEU A 133 -16.93 5.64 14.10
N ASN A 134 -15.97 6.28 13.43
CA ASN A 134 -15.25 7.43 13.96
C ASN A 134 -16.22 8.58 14.30
N TYR A 135 -17.15 8.91 13.39
CA TYR A 135 -18.15 9.93 13.64
C TYR A 135 -19.09 9.58 14.80
N ILE A 136 -19.46 8.30 14.95
CA ILE A 136 -20.25 7.84 16.11
C ILE A 136 -19.46 8.05 17.40
N HIS A 137 -18.18 7.67 17.45
CA HIS A 137 -17.33 7.89 18.61
C HIS A 137 -17.14 9.38 18.96
N GLN A 138 -17.13 10.24 17.96
CA GLN A 138 -17.08 11.70 18.12
C GLN A 138 -18.44 12.31 18.51
N GLY A 139 -19.50 11.52 18.54
CA GLY A 139 -20.89 12.00 18.80
C GLY A 139 -21.55 12.69 17.60
N ASN A 140 -20.95 12.61 16.42
CA ASN A 140 -21.45 13.22 15.19
C ASN A 140 -22.26 12.21 14.37
N ILE A 141 -23.51 12.02 14.79
CA ILE A 141 -24.40 11.01 14.17
C ILE A 141 -24.83 11.41 12.75
N GLU A 142 -24.93 12.70 12.46
CA GLU A 142 -25.35 13.18 11.13
C GLU A 142 -24.33 12.80 10.06
N ASP A 143 -23.03 13.03 10.32
CA ASP A 143 -21.96 12.66 9.39
C ASP A 143 -21.79 11.14 9.30
N ALA A 144 -21.97 10.40 10.40
CA ALA A 144 -22.01 8.94 10.34
C ALA A 144 -23.06 8.40 9.36
N PHE A 145 -24.26 9.00 9.34
CA PHE A 145 -25.30 8.64 8.37
C PHE A 145 -24.93 9.02 6.92
N VAL A 146 -24.10 10.02 6.70
CA VAL A 146 -23.60 10.35 5.36
C VAL A 146 -22.73 9.20 4.86
N GLU A 147 -21.80 8.73 5.67
CA GLU A 147 -20.90 7.63 5.29
C GLU A 147 -21.68 6.33 5.03
N ILE A 148 -22.63 5.97 5.90
CA ILE A 148 -23.45 4.75 5.73
C ILE A 148 -24.28 4.77 4.43
N ARG A 149 -24.57 5.91 3.83
CA ARG A 149 -25.37 6.00 2.59
C ARG A 149 -24.53 5.87 1.32
N ARG A 150 -23.21 5.78 1.45
CA ARG A 150 -22.28 5.69 0.31
C ARG A 150 -22.12 4.28 -0.24
N PHE A 151 -22.65 3.25 0.45
CA PHE A 151 -22.61 1.85 -0.02
C PHE A 151 -23.72 1.57 -1.03
#